data_7ce455b3bceb46e3d7c40b634ee3450a
#
_entry.id   7ce455b3bceb46e3d7c40b634ee3450a
#
_cell.length_a   1.000
_cell.length_b   1.000
_cell.length_c   1.000
_cell.angle_alpha   90.00
_cell.angle_beta   90.00
_cell.angle_gamma   90.00
#
_symmetry.space_group_name_H-M   'P 1'
#
loop_
_entity.id
_entity.type
_entity.pdbx_description
1 polymer ?
#
loop_
_entity_poly.entity_id
_entity_poly.type
_entity_poly.pdbx_seq_one_letter_code
_entity_poly.pdbx_strand_id
1 'polypeptide(L)'
;MKKLVIMAVLAVAATSAFAQGDALKSIMKSKDYTEAEKLLNANLSSLSNDQKAKAYNKLVELAMDKVSKEESTMNTNQLIVQMQQGNPEPYDTLGLFKAAYAAMKNGLECDKYDNMPNAKGKISPKFHKSNQQKLYRLRTHLINGGQYAAEKGNQTDALNNYALYVETAFAPLFAEVDKTKEPDQWLGEVARVAAVYSFQAKDLENANKYCDIALKDTASYHEALGLKMYLMQQGLKTREDSLKCLKEVETLYASNKDAQIFNSLVTLYGGLGMDDKQLSLIGERIAVEPNNANIWAMKGQNEMNAGKWDDAIASLKKSVEIDDKQAIVFTYLGYSMNSKAATLATAAEQKALLVESLGYLEKARSLDPDRKEANWSYPLYQCYYSLYGADDSRTKEMEALVK
;
A
#
# COMPACT_ATOMS: atom_id res chain seq x y z
N MET A 1 -59.02 -31.01 -4.47
CA MET A 1 -57.88 -30.20 -4.91
C MET A 1 -56.90 -29.86 -3.78
N LYS A 2 -57.32 -29.39 -2.57
CA LYS A 2 -56.39 -29.09 -1.48
C LYS A 2 -55.51 -30.25 -0.99
N LYS A 3 -56.06 -31.53 -0.95
CA LYS A 3 -55.28 -32.70 -0.55
C LYS A 3 -54.19 -33.11 -1.54
N LEU A 4 -54.41 -32.91 -2.85
CA LEU A 4 -53.42 -33.21 -3.90
C LEU A 4 -52.28 -32.21 -3.92
N VAL A 5 -52.53 -30.93 -3.62
CA VAL A 5 -51.49 -29.90 -3.51
C VAL A 5 -50.60 -30.15 -2.29
N ILE A 6 -51.17 -30.58 -1.16
CA ILE A 6 -50.39 -30.93 0.05
C ILE A 6 -49.52 -32.14 -0.18
N MET A 7 -49.99 -33.19 -0.90
CA MET A 7 -49.17 -34.35 -1.25
C MET A 7 -48.04 -33.99 -2.24
N ALA A 8 -48.29 -33.12 -3.21
CA ALA A 8 -47.26 -32.68 -4.16
C ALA A 8 -46.15 -31.86 -3.46
N VAL A 9 -46.52 -30.97 -2.55
CA VAL A 9 -45.54 -30.17 -1.74
C VAL A 9 -44.73 -31.09 -0.80
N LEU A 10 -45.36 -32.09 -0.18
CA LEU A 10 -44.68 -33.07 0.67
C LEU A 10 -43.77 -34.02 -0.16
N ALA A 11 -44.17 -34.42 -1.37
CA ALA A 11 -43.34 -35.25 -2.23
C ALA A 11 -42.09 -34.49 -2.77
N VAL A 12 -42.24 -33.21 -3.12
CA VAL A 12 -41.11 -32.36 -3.53
C VAL A 12 -40.17 -32.10 -2.37
N ALA A 13 -40.69 -31.86 -1.16
CA ALA A 13 -39.87 -31.69 0.05
C ALA A 13 -39.13 -32.99 0.44
N ALA A 14 -39.78 -34.16 0.28
CA ALA A 14 -39.17 -35.45 0.56
C ALA A 14 -38.06 -35.80 -0.47
N THR A 15 -38.29 -35.57 -1.75
CA THR A 15 -37.28 -35.85 -2.80
C THR A 15 -36.07 -34.89 -2.66
N SER A 16 -36.28 -33.65 -2.29
CA SER A 16 -35.16 -32.70 -2.01
C SER A 16 -34.37 -33.11 -0.76
N ALA A 17 -35.02 -33.58 0.30
CA ALA A 17 -34.36 -34.02 1.54
C ALA A 17 -33.54 -35.33 1.30
N PHE A 18 -34.03 -36.26 0.48
CA PHE A 18 -33.28 -37.47 0.09
C PHE A 18 -32.06 -37.13 -0.77
N ALA A 19 -32.21 -36.26 -1.78
CA ALA A 19 -31.09 -35.78 -2.61
C ALA A 19 -30.03 -35.04 -1.79
N GLN A 20 -30.44 -34.21 -0.83
CA GLN A 20 -29.53 -33.52 0.10
C GLN A 20 -28.76 -34.48 1.01
N GLY A 21 -29.44 -35.51 1.54
CA GLY A 21 -28.83 -36.55 2.35
C GLY A 21 -27.77 -37.35 1.61
N ASP A 22 -28.03 -37.68 0.35
CA ASP A 22 -27.09 -38.43 -0.48
C ASP A 22 -25.90 -37.58 -0.92
N ALA A 23 -26.10 -36.29 -1.22
CA ALA A 23 -25.04 -35.37 -1.56
C ALA A 23 -24.05 -35.20 -0.38
N LEU A 24 -24.55 -34.89 0.82
CA LEU A 24 -23.70 -34.79 2.01
C LEU A 24 -22.98 -36.11 2.31
N LYS A 25 -23.67 -37.25 2.21
CA LYS A 25 -23.09 -38.58 2.44
C LYS A 25 -21.93 -38.88 1.48
N SER A 26 -22.05 -38.47 0.23
CA SER A 26 -20.99 -38.62 -0.76
C SER A 26 -19.76 -37.76 -0.42
N ILE A 27 -19.97 -36.48 -0.05
CA ILE A 27 -18.91 -35.60 0.40
C ILE A 27 -18.17 -36.17 1.62
N MET A 28 -18.93 -36.61 2.64
CA MET A 28 -18.37 -37.17 3.87
C MET A 28 -17.61 -38.48 3.69
N LYS A 29 -17.91 -39.26 2.65
CA LYS A 29 -17.22 -40.51 2.33
C LYS A 29 -15.94 -40.30 1.54
N SER A 30 -15.80 -39.18 0.82
CA SER A 30 -14.60 -38.93 0.02
C SER A 30 -13.36 -38.87 0.92
N LYS A 31 -12.26 -39.44 0.44
CA LYS A 31 -10.91 -39.40 1.01
C LYS A 31 -9.99 -38.46 0.25
N ASP A 32 -10.44 -37.96 -0.89
CA ASP A 32 -9.70 -37.02 -1.72
C ASP A 32 -10.31 -35.62 -1.60
N TYR A 33 -9.42 -34.63 -1.36
CA TYR A 33 -9.83 -33.24 -1.17
C TYR A 33 -10.53 -32.67 -2.42
N THR A 34 -9.92 -32.88 -3.60
CA THR A 34 -10.43 -32.33 -4.88
C THR A 34 -11.79 -32.90 -5.24
N GLU A 35 -11.97 -34.19 -5.00
CA GLU A 35 -13.29 -34.86 -5.20
C GLU A 35 -14.33 -34.31 -4.23
N ALA A 36 -13.99 -34.17 -2.92
CA ALA A 36 -14.92 -33.67 -1.91
C ALA A 36 -15.31 -32.22 -2.21
N GLU A 37 -14.36 -31.36 -2.60
CA GLU A 37 -14.58 -29.96 -2.98
C GLU A 37 -15.49 -29.87 -4.21
N LYS A 38 -15.25 -30.67 -5.25
CA LYS A 38 -16.09 -30.72 -6.44
C LYS A 38 -17.53 -31.14 -6.10
N LEU A 39 -17.70 -32.15 -5.26
CA LEU A 39 -19.00 -32.59 -4.79
C LEU A 39 -19.72 -31.51 -3.96
N LEU A 40 -18.99 -30.81 -3.07
CA LEU A 40 -19.57 -29.71 -2.30
C LEU A 40 -20.03 -28.58 -3.22
N ASN A 41 -19.16 -28.10 -4.12
CA ASN A 41 -19.48 -27.01 -5.03
C ASN A 41 -20.69 -27.32 -5.92
N ALA A 42 -20.81 -28.54 -6.40
CA ALA A 42 -21.94 -28.98 -7.22
C ALA A 42 -23.28 -29.01 -6.47
N ASN A 43 -23.24 -29.17 -5.13
CA ASN A 43 -24.43 -29.34 -4.31
C ASN A 43 -24.66 -28.21 -3.29
N LEU A 44 -23.81 -27.16 -3.28
CA LEU A 44 -23.80 -26.13 -2.25
C LEU A 44 -25.17 -25.46 -2.04
N SER A 45 -25.89 -25.16 -3.12
CA SER A 45 -27.21 -24.52 -3.06
C SER A 45 -28.31 -25.42 -2.44
N SER A 46 -28.15 -26.74 -2.51
CA SER A 46 -29.12 -27.70 -2.01
C SER A 46 -28.93 -28.05 -0.52
N LEU A 47 -27.73 -27.79 0.04
CA LEU A 47 -27.43 -28.14 1.42
C LEU A 47 -27.96 -27.08 2.41
N SER A 48 -28.45 -27.53 3.57
CA SER A 48 -28.79 -26.66 4.69
C SER A 48 -27.53 -26.12 5.38
N ASN A 49 -27.65 -25.07 6.24
CA ASN A 49 -26.49 -24.45 6.87
C ASN A 49 -25.65 -25.44 7.69
N ASP A 50 -26.28 -26.30 8.49
CA ASP A 50 -25.57 -27.33 9.25
C ASP A 50 -24.94 -28.41 8.39
N GLN A 51 -25.50 -28.68 7.20
CA GLN A 51 -24.92 -29.60 6.23
C GLN A 51 -23.72 -28.95 5.50
N LYS A 52 -23.79 -27.64 5.19
CA LYS A 52 -22.67 -26.86 4.64
C LYS A 52 -21.53 -26.83 5.64
N ALA A 53 -21.79 -26.50 6.90
CA ALA A 53 -20.77 -26.49 7.94
C ALA A 53 -20.05 -27.84 8.04
N LYS A 54 -20.80 -28.97 8.05
CA LYS A 54 -20.21 -30.32 8.04
C LYS A 54 -19.37 -30.60 6.81
N ALA A 55 -19.84 -30.21 5.64
CA ALA A 55 -19.13 -30.43 4.38
C ALA A 55 -17.83 -29.60 4.30
N TYR A 56 -17.87 -28.32 4.68
CA TYR A 56 -16.68 -27.50 4.79
C TYR A 56 -15.70 -28.02 5.85
N ASN A 57 -16.19 -28.48 7.01
CA ASN A 57 -15.33 -29.10 8.00
C ASN A 57 -14.64 -30.37 7.48
N LYS A 58 -15.34 -31.17 6.65
CA LYS A 58 -14.70 -32.32 5.98
C LYS A 58 -13.56 -31.90 5.08
N LEU A 59 -13.69 -30.79 4.33
CA LEU A 59 -12.59 -30.24 3.53
C LEU A 59 -11.44 -29.75 4.40
N VAL A 60 -11.75 -29.13 5.54
CA VAL A 60 -10.70 -28.76 6.53
C VAL A 60 -9.93 -30.01 6.97
N GLU A 61 -10.61 -31.09 7.35
CA GLU A 61 -9.96 -32.33 7.79
C GLU A 61 -9.04 -32.92 6.72
N LEU A 62 -9.53 -33.06 5.46
CA LEU A 62 -8.74 -33.58 4.36
C LEU A 62 -7.51 -32.72 4.04
N ALA A 63 -7.65 -31.38 4.08
CA ALA A 63 -6.53 -30.48 3.89
C ALA A 63 -5.53 -30.56 5.06
N MET A 64 -6.01 -30.65 6.31
CA MET A 64 -5.17 -30.82 7.48
C MET A 64 -4.39 -32.13 7.50
N ASP A 65 -4.98 -33.22 6.98
CA ASP A 65 -4.26 -34.51 6.82
C ASP A 65 -3.01 -34.33 5.92
N LYS A 66 -3.14 -33.59 4.80
CA LYS A 66 -2.00 -33.25 3.94
C LYS A 66 -0.99 -32.36 4.66
N VAL A 67 -1.45 -31.30 5.34
CA VAL A 67 -0.58 -30.42 6.12
C VAL A 67 0.24 -31.23 7.15
N SER A 68 -0.45 -32.03 7.97
CA SER A 68 0.21 -32.81 9.03
C SER A 68 1.23 -33.80 8.49
N LYS A 69 0.96 -34.43 7.34
CA LYS A 69 1.90 -35.33 6.69
C LYS A 69 3.17 -34.61 6.28
N GLU A 70 3.05 -33.49 5.57
CA GLU A 70 4.22 -32.77 5.06
C GLU A 70 4.99 -32.06 6.18
N GLU A 71 4.31 -31.51 7.21
CA GLU A 71 4.95 -30.97 8.41
C GLU A 71 5.76 -32.05 9.16
N SER A 72 5.22 -33.26 9.27
CA SER A 72 5.94 -34.37 9.92
C SER A 72 7.25 -34.67 9.21
N THR A 73 7.23 -34.76 7.87
CA THR A 73 8.45 -34.97 7.08
C THR A 73 9.43 -33.80 7.21
N MET A 74 8.93 -32.56 7.15
CA MET A 74 9.73 -31.35 7.32
C MET A 74 10.43 -31.33 8.69
N ASN A 75 9.71 -31.62 9.77
CA ASN A 75 10.26 -31.64 11.14
C ASN A 75 11.29 -32.76 11.30
N THR A 76 11.03 -33.95 10.73
CA THR A 76 12.00 -35.06 10.73
C THR A 76 13.28 -34.66 10.00
N ASN A 77 13.16 -33.99 8.84
CA ASN A 77 14.30 -33.49 8.08
C ASN A 77 15.14 -32.48 8.87
N GLN A 78 14.49 -31.57 9.62
CA GLN A 78 15.20 -30.62 10.48
C GLN A 78 16.02 -31.33 11.56
N LEU A 79 15.49 -32.40 12.19
CA LEU A 79 16.18 -33.19 13.16
C LEU A 79 17.37 -33.95 12.54
N ILE A 80 17.19 -34.55 11.34
CA ILE A 80 18.26 -35.22 10.59
C ILE A 80 19.43 -34.26 10.33
N VAL A 81 19.14 -33.04 9.88
CA VAL A 81 20.15 -32.01 9.60
C VAL A 81 20.86 -31.57 10.89
N GLN A 82 20.11 -31.33 11.97
CA GLN A 82 20.68 -30.91 13.26
C GLN A 82 21.57 -31.98 13.88
N MET A 83 21.16 -33.23 13.79
CA MET A 83 21.89 -34.38 14.35
C MET A 83 23.00 -34.89 13.42
N GLN A 84 23.07 -34.40 12.18
CA GLN A 84 24.00 -34.86 11.13
C GLN A 84 23.89 -36.38 10.89
N GLN A 85 22.69 -36.95 11.03
CA GLN A 85 22.45 -38.40 10.92
C GLN A 85 21.34 -38.68 9.92
N GLY A 86 21.65 -39.44 8.88
CA GLY A 86 20.71 -39.83 7.84
C GLY A 86 20.59 -38.82 6.69
N ASN A 87 19.68 -39.09 5.78
CA ASN A 87 19.37 -38.23 4.62
C ASN A 87 17.97 -37.67 4.76
N PRO A 88 17.77 -36.33 4.53
CA PRO A 88 16.43 -35.76 4.47
C PRO A 88 15.56 -36.39 3.37
N GLU A 89 14.31 -36.66 3.69
CA GLU A 89 13.32 -37.13 2.72
C GLU A 89 12.66 -35.97 1.96
N PRO A 90 12.35 -36.11 0.67
CA PRO A 90 11.62 -35.10 -0.06
C PRO A 90 10.21 -34.93 0.50
N TYR A 91 9.73 -33.69 0.61
CA TYR A 91 8.37 -33.36 0.96
C TYR A 91 7.78 -32.35 -0.03
N ASP A 92 6.45 -32.36 -0.15
CA ASP A 92 5.73 -31.54 -1.11
C ASP A 92 5.47 -30.13 -0.53
N THR A 93 6.45 -29.25 -0.63
CA THR A 93 6.38 -27.87 -0.14
C THR A 93 5.19 -27.10 -0.74
N LEU A 94 4.96 -27.22 -2.07
CA LEU A 94 3.85 -26.55 -2.71
C LEU A 94 2.52 -27.13 -2.24
N GLY A 95 2.44 -28.45 -2.12
CA GLY A 95 1.26 -29.14 -1.60
C GLY A 95 0.94 -28.77 -0.16
N LEU A 96 1.97 -28.61 0.69
CA LEU A 96 1.83 -28.15 2.06
C LEU A 96 1.13 -26.76 2.10
N PHE A 97 1.67 -25.79 1.36
CA PHE A 97 1.11 -24.42 1.37
C PHE A 97 -0.28 -24.33 0.75
N LYS A 98 -0.53 -25.07 -0.35
CA LYS A 98 -1.87 -25.18 -0.94
C LYS A 98 -2.87 -25.82 0.03
N ALA A 99 -2.48 -26.84 0.76
CA ALA A 99 -3.32 -27.49 1.75
C ALA A 99 -3.60 -26.57 2.95
N ALA A 100 -2.60 -25.84 3.44
CA ALA A 100 -2.76 -24.85 4.52
C ALA A 100 -3.73 -23.71 4.11
N TYR A 101 -3.57 -23.19 2.89
CA TYR A 101 -4.48 -22.20 2.32
C TYR A 101 -5.92 -22.74 2.22
N ALA A 102 -6.08 -23.97 1.68
CA ALA A 102 -7.37 -24.61 1.55
C ALA A 102 -8.04 -24.88 2.91
N ALA A 103 -7.28 -25.38 3.90
CA ALA A 103 -7.77 -25.59 5.25
C ALA A 103 -8.28 -24.29 5.88
N MET A 104 -7.53 -23.21 5.74
CA MET A 104 -7.91 -21.90 6.27
C MET A 104 -9.18 -21.37 5.61
N LYS A 105 -9.23 -21.34 4.28
CA LYS A 105 -10.38 -20.85 3.53
C LYS A 105 -11.65 -21.62 3.85
N ASN A 106 -11.56 -22.96 3.86
CA ASN A 106 -12.70 -23.82 4.19
C ASN A 106 -13.10 -23.71 5.68
N GLY A 107 -12.15 -23.45 6.56
CA GLY A 107 -12.42 -23.21 7.98
C GLY A 107 -13.23 -21.94 8.22
N LEU A 108 -12.94 -20.87 7.49
CA LEU A 108 -13.74 -19.62 7.56
C LEU A 108 -15.15 -19.84 7.02
N GLU A 109 -15.32 -20.56 5.90
CA GLU A 109 -16.65 -20.89 5.37
C GLU A 109 -17.41 -21.86 6.32
N CYS A 110 -16.71 -22.84 6.91
CA CYS A 110 -17.29 -23.70 7.93
C CYS A 110 -17.85 -22.88 9.09
N ASP A 111 -17.05 -21.95 9.64
CA ASP A 111 -17.43 -21.12 10.77
C ASP A 111 -18.63 -20.23 10.47
N LYS A 112 -18.66 -19.64 9.29
CA LYS A 112 -19.78 -18.84 8.80
C LYS A 112 -21.09 -19.61 8.84
N TYR A 113 -21.12 -20.84 8.28
CA TYR A 113 -22.34 -21.65 8.26
C TYR A 113 -22.65 -22.30 9.62
N ASP A 114 -21.65 -22.63 10.41
CA ASP A 114 -21.80 -23.20 11.76
C ASP A 114 -22.46 -22.20 12.75
N ASN A 115 -22.24 -20.90 12.51
CA ASN A 115 -22.87 -19.82 13.26
C ASN A 115 -24.21 -19.31 12.67
N MET A 116 -24.75 -19.97 11.63
CA MET A 116 -26.07 -19.66 11.10
C MET A 116 -27.15 -20.56 11.73
N PRO A 117 -28.43 -20.09 11.77
CA PRO A 117 -29.54 -20.92 12.24
C PRO A 117 -29.66 -22.24 11.45
N ASN A 118 -29.78 -23.34 12.16
CA ASN A 118 -30.09 -24.64 11.56
C ASN A 118 -31.57 -24.72 11.10
N ALA A 119 -32.00 -25.85 10.54
CA ALA A 119 -33.36 -26.07 10.08
C ALA A 119 -34.45 -25.87 11.16
N LYS A 120 -34.08 -25.87 12.45
CA LYS A 120 -34.96 -25.61 13.60
C LYS A 120 -34.86 -24.18 14.12
N GLY A 121 -34.17 -23.28 13.41
CA GLY A 121 -33.97 -21.89 13.83
C GLY A 121 -32.96 -21.67 14.95
N LYS A 122 -32.27 -22.74 15.42
CA LYS A 122 -31.31 -22.66 16.52
C LYS A 122 -29.86 -22.49 15.99
N ILE A 123 -29.11 -21.58 16.58
CA ILE A 123 -27.65 -21.44 16.40
C ILE A 123 -26.96 -22.33 17.46
N SER A 124 -26.14 -23.27 17.01
CA SER A 124 -25.41 -24.20 17.87
C SER A 124 -24.12 -24.66 17.19
N PRO A 125 -23.05 -23.82 17.20
CA PRO A 125 -21.79 -24.11 16.55
C PRO A 125 -21.16 -25.40 17.07
N LYS A 126 -20.67 -26.25 16.18
CA LYS A 126 -20.05 -27.54 16.50
C LYS A 126 -18.56 -27.57 16.19
N PHE A 127 -18.14 -26.80 15.21
CA PHE A 127 -16.79 -26.85 14.66
C PHE A 127 -15.95 -25.64 15.04
N HIS A 128 -16.57 -24.52 15.45
CA HIS A 128 -15.92 -23.24 15.76
C HIS A 128 -14.68 -23.41 16.62
N LYS A 129 -14.81 -23.91 17.83
CA LYS A 129 -13.69 -24.02 18.79
C LYS A 129 -12.58 -24.96 18.33
N SER A 130 -12.95 -26.10 17.70
CA SER A 130 -11.98 -27.05 17.19
C SER A 130 -11.20 -26.48 16.01
N ASN A 131 -11.88 -25.80 15.07
CA ASN A 131 -11.23 -25.16 13.92
C ASN A 131 -10.38 -23.95 14.34
N GLN A 132 -10.85 -23.13 15.30
CA GLN A 132 -10.05 -22.04 15.85
C GLN A 132 -8.68 -22.55 16.34
N GLN A 133 -8.66 -23.59 17.17
CA GLN A 133 -7.42 -24.14 17.73
C GLN A 133 -6.50 -24.74 16.67
N LYS A 134 -7.04 -25.44 15.67
CA LYS A 134 -6.25 -26.09 14.62
C LYS A 134 -5.70 -25.09 13.61
N LEU A 135 -6.52 -24.12 13.21
CA LEU A 135 -6.21 -23.27 12.08
C LEU A 135 -5.43 -22.00 12.45
N TYR A 136 -5.53 -21.51 13.70
CA TYR A 136 -4.82 -20.28 14.08
C TYR A 136 -3.31 -20.40 13.84
N ARG A 137 -2.71 -21.51 14.21
CA ARG A 137 -1.27 -21.77 13.97
C ARG A 137 -0.88 -21.90 12.50
N LEU A 138 -1.84 -22.22 11.62
CA LEU A 138 -1.57 -22.32 10.18
C LEU A 138 -1.38 -20.95 9.51
N ARG A 139 -1.66 -19.86 10.20
CA ARG A 139 -1.49 -18.52 9.63
C ARG A 139 -0.05 -18.27 9.15
N THR A 140 0.95 -18.81 9.84
CA THR A 140 2.35 -18.71 9.40
C THR A 140 2.60 -19.42 8.07
N HIS A 141 1.89 -20.49 7.76
CA HIS A 141 2.00 -21.15 6.45
C HIS A 141 1.44 -20.29 5.31
N LEU A 142 0.50 -19.38 5.59
CA LEU A 142 0.05 -18.42 4.57
C LEU A 142 1.17 -17.42 4.24
N ILE A 143 1.93 -16.95 5.22
CA ILE A 143 3.11 -16.10 4.95
C ILE A 143 4.12 -16.87 4.09
N ASN A 144 4.51 -18.05 4.53
CA ASN A 144 5.50 -18.89 3.83
C ASN A 144 5.02 -19.29 2.42
N GLY A 145 3.72 -19.60 2.27
CA GLY A 145 3.10 -19.89 0.99
C GLY A 145 3.10 -18.69 0.03
N GLY A 146 2.86 -17.50 0.57
CA GLY A 146 2.97 -16.25 -0.18
C GLY A 146 4.40 -15.97 -0.65
N GLN A 147 5.39 -16.14 0.23
CA GLN A 147 6.81 -16.00 -0.11
C GLN A 147 7.23 -17.02 -1.18
N TYR A 148 6.88 -18.29 -0.99
CA TYR A 148 7.18 -19.34 -1.96
C TYR A 148 6.58 -19.04 -3.34
N ALA A 149 5.32 -18.58 -3.38
CA ALA A 149 4.66 -18.21 -4.63
C ALA A 149 5.35 -17.01 -5.29
N ALA A 150 5.75 -15.99 -4.52
CA ALA A 150 6.48 -14.84 -4.99
C ALA A 150 7.83 -15.21 -5.61
N GLU A 151 8.61 -16.07 -4.93
CA GLU A 151 9.88 -16.60 -5.45
C GLU A 151 9.73 -17.37 -6.76
N LYS A 152 8.58 -18.01 -6.98
CA LYS A 152 8.25 -18.70 -8.24
C LYS A 152 7.62 -17.79 -9.29
N GLY A 153 7.52 -16.48 -9.02
CA GLY A 153 6.91 -15.51 -9.93
C GLY A 153 5.37 -15.58 -10.01
N ASN A 154 4.72 -16.36 -9.15
CA ASN A 154 3.27 -16.48 -9.11
C ASN A 154 2.65 -15.41 -8.20
N GLN A 155 2.48 -14.21 -8.76
CA GLN A 155 1.96 -13.04 -8.05
C GLN A 155 0.52 -13.24 -7.53
N THR A 156 -0.31 -13.98 -8.26
CA THR A 156 -1.69 -14.24 -7.86
C THR A 156 -1.75 -15.11 -6.61
N ASP A 157 -1.01 -16.21 -6.56
CA ASP A 157 -0.98 -17.07 -5.36
C ASP A 157 -0.28 -16.36 -4.20
N ALA A 158 0.73 -15.52 -4.46
CA ALA A 158 1.35 -14.70 -3.43
C ALA A 158 0.32 -13.77 -2.77
N LEU A 159 -0.41 -12.98 -3.58
CA LEU A 159 -1.46 -12.10 -3.10
C LEU A 159 -2.55 -12.87 -2.34
N ASN A 160 -3.03 -13.98 -2.89
CA ASN A 160 -4.08 -14.78 -2.25
C ASN A 160 -3.69 -15.22 -0.83
N ASN A 161 -2.45 -15.67 -0.67
CA ASN A 161 -1.94 -16.11 0.63
C ASN A 161 -1.79 -14.93 1.62
N TYR A 162 -1.17 -13.83 1.20
CA TYR A 162 -0.99 -12.66 2.07
C TYR A 162 -2.33 -12.02 2.44
N ALA A 163 -3.25 -11.88 1.48
CA ALA A 163 -4.59 -11.37 1.71
C ALA A 163 -5.34 -12.22 2.74
N LEU A 164 -5.34 -13.54 2.55
CA LEU A 164 -5.99 -14.46 3.49
C LEU A 164 -5.38 -14.37 4.89
N TYR A 165 -4.05 -14.25 5.01
CA TYR A 165 -3.39 -14.03 6.30
C TYR A 165 -3.94 -12.78 7.00
N VAL A 166 -3.98 -11.65 6.29
CA VAL A 166 -4.47 -10.38 6.84
C VAL A 166 -5.96 -10.48 7.22
N GLU A 167 -6.78 -11.07 6.37
CA GLU A 167 -8.22 -11.23 6.61
C GLU A 167 -8.52 -12.10 7.82
N THR A 168 -7.71 -13.15 8.06
CA THR A 168 -7.86 -14.01 9.23
C THR A 168 -7.63 -13.28 10.55
N ALA A 169 -6.85 -12.20 10.57
CA ALA A 169 -6.65 -11.41 11.80
C ALA A 169 -7.93 -10.76 12.32
N PHE A 170 -8.94 -10.58 11.46
CA PHE A 170 -10.22 -9.95 11.75
C PHE A 170 -11.39 -10.92 11.63
N ALA A 171 -11.13 -12.20 11.33
CA ALA A 171 -12.17 -13.19 11.13
C ALA A 171 -12.85 -13.56 12.47
N PRO A 172 -14.20 -13.72 12.50
CA PRO A 172 -14.94 -14.13 13.68
C PRO A 172 -14.41 -15.44 14.30
N LEU A 173 -13.95 -16.37 13.47
CA LEU A 173 -13.35 -17.64 13.92
C LEU A 173 -12.20 -17.42 14.92
N PHE A 174 -11.46 -16.33 14.83
CA PHE A 174 -10.29 -16.03 15.67
C PHE A 174 -10.53 -14.85 16.63
N ALA A 175 -11.77 -14.39 16.78
CA ALA A 175 -12.10 -13.24 17.64
C ALA A 175 -11.77 -13.49 19.13
N GLU A 176 -11.89 -14.73 19.59
CA GLU A 176 -11.65 -15.13 20.99
C GLU A 176 -10.18 -15.49 21.29
N VAL A 177 -9.30 -15.47 20.30
CA VAL A 177 -7.86 -15.75 20.50
C VAL A 177 -7.25 -14.59 21.29
N ASP A 178 -6.55 -14.93 22.37
CA ASP A 178 -5.88 -13.95 23.25
C ASP A 178 -4.62 -13.40 22.55
N LYS A 179 -4.79 -12.31 21.83
CA LYS A 179 -3.71 -11.64 21.07
C LYS A 179 -2.63 -11.00 21.97
N THR A 180 -2.86 -10.93 23.30
CA THR A 180 -1.83 -10.46 24.22
C THR A 180 -0.79 -11.55 24.51
N LYS A 181 -1.22 -12.82 24.47
CA LYS A 181 -0.35 -13.99 24.62
C LYS A 181 0.29 -14.44 23.29
N GLU A 182 -0.43 -14.24 22.20
CA GLU A 182 -0.01 -14.59 20.84
C GLU A 182 -0.11 -13.35 19.93
N PRO A 183 0.77 -12.35 20.10
CA PRO A 183 0.73 -11.13 19.32
C PRO A 183 1.01 -11.43 17.85
N ASP A 184 0.22 -10.82 16.98
CA ASP A 184 0.37 -10.94 15.53
C ASP A 184 1.44 -9.96 15.01
N GLN A 185 2.69 -10.27 15.28
CA GLN A 185 3.83 -9.41 14.96
C GLN A 185 4.06 -9.19 13.46
N TRP A 186 3.45 -10.00 12.61
CA TRP A 186 3.63 -9.92 11.14
C TRP A 186 2.49 -9.20 10.44
N LEU A 187 1.40 -8.86 11.15
CA LEU A 187 0.19 -8.34 10.52
C LEU A 187 0.43 -7.07 9.71
N GLY A 188 1.16 -6.12 10.26
CA GLY A 188 1.47 -4.86 9.59
C GLY A 188 2.29 -5.05 8.32
N GLU A 189 3.40 -5.79 8.43
CA GLU A 189 4.26 -6.06 7.28
C GLU A 189 3.58 -6.88 6.19
N VAL A 190 2.85 -7.93 6.55
CA VAL A 190 2.11 -8.74 5.56
C VAL A 190 0.98 -7.93 4.92
N ALA A 191 0.32 -7.05 5.67
CA ALA A 191 -0.68 -6.14 5.10
C ALA A 191 -0.04 -5.16 4.11
N ARG A 192 1.14 -4.61 4.44
CA ARG A 192 1.90 -3.76 3.51
C ARG A 192 2.24 -4.50 2.21
N VAL A 193 2.74 -5.72 2.32
CA VAL A 193 3.05 -6.57 1.15
C VAL A 193 1.78 -6.88 0.34
N ALA A 194 0.68 -7.25 1.01
CA ALA A 194 -0.61 -7.49 0.36
C ALA A 194 -1.11 -6.24 -0.39
N ALA A 195 -0.91 -5.03 0.18
CA ALA A 195 -1.25 -3.78 -0.47
C ALA A 195 -0.45 -3.55 -1.77
N VAL A 196 0.87 -3.84 -1.76
CA VAL A 196 1.72 -3.74 -2.94
C VAL A 196 1.26 -4.70 -4.04
N TYR A 197 1.00 -5.96 -3.72
CA TYR A 197 0.52 -6.94 -4.70
C TYR A 197 -0.88 -6.61 -5.23
N SER A 198 -1.77 -6.09 -4.38
CA SER A 198 -3.09 -5.61 -4.80
C SER A 198 -2.97 -4.44 -5.78
N PHE A 199 -2.07 -3.51 -5.50
CA PHE A 199 -1.78 -2.40 -6.41
C PHE A 199 -1.26 -2.89 -7.77
N GLN A 200 -0.32 -3.83 -7.79
CA GLN A 200 0.20 -4.44 -9.02
C GLN A 200 -0.90 -5.16 -9.81
N ALA A 201 -1.85 -5.78 -9.12
CA ALA A 201 -3.05 -6.39 -9.71
C ALA A 201 -4.11 -5.37 -10.16
N LYS A 202 -3.88 -4.05 -9.97
CA LYS A 202 -4.80 -2.94 -10.23
C LYS A 202 -6.07 -2.96 -9.37
N ASP A 203 -6.03 -3.65 -8.25
CA ASP A 203 -7.08 -3.68 -7.25
C ASP A 203 -6.82 -2.59 -6.20
N LEU A 204 -7.19 -1.36 -6.54
CA LEU A 204 -6.94 -0.19 -5.68
C LEU A 204 -7.75 -0.22 -4.39
N GLU A 205 -8.90 -0.88 -4.37
CA GLU A 205 -9.74 -1.02 -3.18
C GLU A 205 -9.02 -1.84 -2.12
N ASN A 206 -8.59 -3.06 -2.46
CA ASN A 206 -7.85 -3.91 -1.55
C ASN A 206 -6.45 -3.35 -1.23
N ALA A 207 -5.79 -2.68 -2.18
CA ALA A 207 -4.52 -1.98 -1.92
C ALA A 207 -4.68 -0.95 -0.80
N ASN A 208 -5.70 -0.09 -0.87
CA ASN A 208 -6.00 0.89 0.19
C ASN A 208 -6.39 0.20 1.51
N LYS A 209 -7.28 -0.80 1.48
CA LYS A 209 -7.70 -1.56 2.67
C LYS A 209 -6.53 -2.15 3.44
N TYR A 210 -5.62 -2.84 2.76
CA TYR A 210 -4.46 -3.44 3.40
C TYR A 210 -3.43 -2.39 3.86
N CYS A 211 -3.28 -1.30 3.10
CA CYS A 211 -2.44 -0.18 3.50
C CYS A 211 -2.92 0.46 4.82
N ASP A 212 -4.24 0.64 4.99
CA ASP A 212 -4.84 1.18 6.22
C ASP A 212 -4.64 0.25 7.43
N ILE A 213 -4.47 -1.05 7.20
CA ILE A 213 -4.11 -2.01 8.26
C ILE A 213 -2.64 -1.86 8.61
N ALA A 214 -1.76 -1.77 7.60
CA ALA A 214 -0.32 -1.62 7.79
C ALA A 214 0.05 -0.32 8.53
N LEU A 215 -0.69 0.76 8.30
CA LEU A 215 -0.52 2.05 9.00
C LEU A 215 -0.76 2.00 10.53
N LYS A 216 -1.35 0.92 11.04
CA LYS A 216 -1.58 0.74 12.49
C LYS A 216 -0.40 0.10 13.20
N ASP A 217 0.56 -0.43 12.46
CA ASP A 217 1.76 -1.07 12.96
C ASP A 217 2.95 -0.11 12.90
N THR A 218 3.60 0.11 14.05
CA THR A 218 4.70 1.07 14.16
C THR A 218 5.92 0.71 13.32
N ALA A 219 6.19 -0.59 13.14
CA ALA A 219 7.34 -1.07 12.38
C ALA A 219 7.16 -0.86 10.87
N SER A 220 5.93 -1.07 10.36
CA SER A 220 5.59 -0.93 8.94
C SER A 220 5.07 0.46 8.56
N TYR A 221 4.91 1.36 9.56
CA TYR A 221 4.21 2.63 9.39
C TYR A 221 4.79 3.50 8.27
N HIS A 222 6.11 3.68 8.27
CA HIS A 222 6.76 4.63 7.36
C HIS A 222 6.63 4.21 5.88
N GLU A 223 6.88 2.93 5.60
CA GLU A 223 6.73 2.38 4.25
C GLU A 223 5.26 2.31 3.83
N ALA A 224 4.36 1.97 4.75
CA ALA A 224 2.93 1.98 4.51
C ALA A 224 2.40 3.38 4.21
N LEU A 225 2.93 4.41 4.90
CA LEU A 225 2.58 5.80 4.64
C LEU A 225 3.01 6.24 3.24
N GLY A 226 4.23 5.91 2.83
CA GLY A 226 4.71 6.18 1.47
C GLY A 226 3.81 5.55 0.40
N LEU A 227 3.45 4.28 0.60
CA LEU A 227 2.53 3.59 -0.28
C LEU A 227 1.12 4.24 -0.28
N LYS A 228 0.60 4.63 0.90
CA LYS A 228 -0.70 5.30 1.01
C LYS A 228 -0.72 6.62 0.24
N MET A 229 0.31 7.45 0.40
CA MET A 229 0.44 8.71 -0.33
C MET A 229 0.49 8.48 -1.84
N TYR A 230 1.22 7.47 -2.28
CA TYR A 230 1.29 7.10 -3.69
C TYR A 230 -0.07 6.62 -4.24
N LEU A 231 -0.77 5.73 -3.53
CA LEU A 231 -2.10 5.24 -3.92
C LEU A 231 -3.11 6.38 -4.04
N MET A 232 -3.09 7.32 -3.10
CA MET A 232 -3.97 8.50 -3.13
C MET A 232 -3.71 9.35 -4.38
N GLN A 233 -2.45 9.55 -4.78
CA GLN A 233 -2.09 10.30 -5.98
C GLN A 233 -2.55 9.60 -7.27
N GLN A 234 -2.52 8.27 -7.34
CA GLN A 234 -3.00 7.53 -8.51
C GLN A 234 -4.50 7.69 -8.78
N GLY A 235 -5.28 8.06 -7.76
CA GLY A 235 -6.72 8.33 -7.85
C GLY A 235 -7.07 9.74 -8.38
N LEU A 236 -6.09 10.65 -8.49
CA LEU A 236 -6.32 12.06 -8.84
C LEU A 236 -6.54 12.24 -10.36
N LYS A 237 -7.78 12.23 -10.79
CA LYS A 237 -8.17 12.45 -12.20
C LYS A 237 -8.92 13.77 -12.39
N THR A 238 -9.61 14.24 -11.38
CA THR A 238 -10.44 15.43 -11.41
C THR A 238 -10.12 16.34 -10.22
N ARG A 239 -10.58 17.59 -10.29
CA ARG A 239 -10.50 18.52 -9.15
C ARG A 239 -11.27 18.00 -7.93
N GLU A 240 -12.37 17.29 -8.13
CA GLU A 240 -13.16 16.68 -7.06
C GLU A 240 -12.38 15.57 -6.35
N ASP A 241 -11.70 14.71 -7.12
CA ASP A 241 -10.80 13.68 -6.55
C ASP A 241 -9.70 14.33 -5.70
N SER A 242 -9.10 15.44 -6.20
CA SER A 242 -8.07 16.17 -5.48
C SER A 242 -8.59 16.78 -4.16
N LEU A 243 -9.82 17.32 -4.16
CA LEU A 243 -10.45 17.85 -2.94
C LEU A 243 -10.79 16.77 -1.93
N LYS A 244 -11.22 15.59 -2.39
CA LYS A 244 -11.47 14.44 -1.53
C LYS A 244 -10.16 13.95 -0.91
N CYS A 245 -9.12 13.76 -1.73
CA CYS A 245 -7.79 13.38 -1.28
C CYS A 245 -7.23 14.40 -0.27
N LEU A 246 -7.36 15.71 -0.55
CA LEU A 246 -6.93 16.77 0.35
C LEU A 246 -7.53 16.61 1.75
N LYS A 247 -8.83 16.36 1.86
CA LYS A 247 -9.51 16.17 3.15
C LYS A 247 -8.96 14.97 3.93
N GLU A 248 -8.65 13.88 3.25
CA GLU A 248 -8.06 12.69 3.86
C GLU A 248 -6.63 12.99 4.36
N VAL A 249 -5.81 13.67 3.53
CA VAL A 249 -4.43 14.04 3.89
C VAL A 249 -4.41 15.08 5.01
N GLU A 250 -5.32 16.06 5.02
CA GLU A 250 -5.48 17.01 6.14
C GLU A 250 -5.79 16.26 7.46
N THR A 251 -6.65 15.24 7.41
CA THR A 251 -6.99 14.41 8.57
C THR A 251 -5.77 13.61 9.07
N LEU A 252 -4.99 13.04 8.17
CA LEU A 252 -3.76 12.33 8.50
C LEU A 252 -2.73 13.29 9.12
N TYR A 253 -2.56 14.47 8.56
CA TYR A 253 -1.63 15.47 9.06
C TYR A 253 -2.01 16.04 10.43
N ALA A 254 -3.31 16.13 10.73
CA ALA A 254 -3.78 16.54 12.04
C ALA A 254 -3.37 15.56 13.15
N SER A 255 -3.32 14.26 12.84
CA SER A 255 -2.92 13.19 13.77
C SER A 255 -1.42 12.94 13.78
N ASN A 256 -0.73 13.15 12.65
CA ASN A 256 0.71 12.91 12.53
C ASN A 256 1.35 13.95 11.60
N LYS A 257 2.27 14.74 12.13
CA LYS A 257 3.02 15.79 11.43
C LYS A 257 4.20 15.25 10.60
N ASP A 258 4.07 14.04 10.05
CA ASP A 258 5.09 13.39 9.22
C ASP A 258 5.46 14.23 7.99
N ALA A 259 6.73 14.15 7.59
CA ALA A 259 7.26 14.91 6.45
C ALA A 259 6.63 14.50 5.11
N GLN A 260 6.28 13.23 4.93
CA GLN A 260 5.65 12.76 3.70
C GLN A 260 4.22 13.32 3.57
N ILE A 261 3.47 13.37 4.68
CA ILE A 261 2.13 13.95 4.70
C ILE A 261 2.21 15.46 4.44
N PHE A 262 3.17 16.14 5.07
CA PHE A 262 3.43 17.57 4.84
C PHE A 262 3.69 17.85 3.36
N ASN A 263 4.62 17.13 2.73
CA ASN A 263 4.94 17.30 1.30
C ASN A 263 3.73 17.06 0.40
N SER A 264 2.91 16.06 0.72
CA SER A 264 1.66 15.78 -0.01
C SER A 264 0.66 16.92 0.11
N LEU A 265 0.50 17.52 1.30
CA LEU A 265 -0.36 18.69 1.51
C LEU A 265 0.13 19.92 0.72
N VAL A 266 1.43 20.19 0.77
CA VAL A 266 2.05 21.30 0.01
C VAL A 266 1.73 21.13 -1.49
N THR A 267 1.90 19.92 -2.02
CA THR A 267 1.61 19.60 -3.43
C THR A 267 0.11 19.76 -3.76
N LEU A 268 -0.77 19.24 -2.91
CA LEU A 268 -2.22 19.32 -3.12
C LEU A 268 -2.75 20.76 -3.05
N TYR A 269 -2.30 21.55 -2.07
CA TYR A 269 -2.68 22.96 -1.98
C TYR A 269 -2.23 23.73 -3.22
N GLY A 270 -0.99 23.55 -3.67
CA GLY A 270 -0.49 24.21 -4.89
C GLY A 270 -1.25 23.78 -6.14
N GLY A 271 -1.48 22.47 -6.34
CA GLY A 271 -2.24 21.95 -7.48
C GLY A 271 -3.72 22.39 -7.50
N LEU A 272 -4.29 22.75 -6.34
CA LEU A 272 -5.64 23.27 -6.21
C LEU A 272 -5.71 24.81 -6.27
N GLY A 273 -4.57 25.51 -6.32
CA GLY A 273 -4.50 26.97 -6.29
C GLY A 273 -4.86 27.56 -4.92
N MET A 274 -4.56 26.83 -3.84
CA MET A 274 -4.81 27.26 -2.46
C MET A 274 -3.55 27.87 -1.84
N ASP A 275 -2.96 28.86 -2.51
CA ASP A 275 -1.64 29.43 -2.22
C ASP A 275 -1.50 29.94 -0.78
N ASP A 276 -2.55 30.57 -0.24
CA ASP A 276 -2.53 31.06 1.15
C ASP A 276 -2.41 29.91 2.16
N LYS A 277 -3.13 28.81 1.94
CA LYS A 277 -3.05 27.62 2.79
C LYS A 277 -1.68 26.96 2.65
N GLN A 278 -1.15 26.90 1.45
CA GLN A 278 0.16 26.35 1.17
C GLN A 278 1.25 27.13 1.92
N LEU A 279 1.26 28.47 1.80
CA LEU A 279 2.20 29.35 2.51
C LEU A 279 2.07 29.27 4.03
N SER A 280 0.82 29.22 4.54
CA SER A 280 0.57 29.06 5.98
C SER A 280 1.17 27.77 6.51
N LEU A 281 0.93 26.64 5.82
CA LEU A 281 1.45 25.33 6.18
C LEU A 281 2.99 25.29 6.17
N ILE A 282 3.62 25.89 5.13
CA ILE A 282 5.06 26.00 5.02
C ILE A 282 5.61 26.88 6.17
N GLY A 283 4.94 27.99 6.48
CA GLY A 283 5.32 28.88 7.58
C GLY A 283 5.28 28.19 8.94
N GLU A 284 4.24 27.41 9.22
CA GLU A 284 4.15 26.59 10.44
C GLU A 284 5.32 25.60 10.54
N ARG A 285 5.70 24.99 9.43
CA ARG A 285 6.82 24.03 9.40
C ARG A 285 8.17 24.71 9.62
N ILE A 286 8.37 25.89 9.03
CA ILE A 286 9.58 26.71 9.27
C ILE A 286 9.72 27.07 10.76
N ALA A 287 8.62 27.37 11.45
CA ALA A 287 8.66 27.69 12.88
C ALA A 287 9.17 26.51 13.73
N VAL A 288 8.93 25.28 13.29
CA VAL A 288 9.39 24.05 13.96
C VAL A 288 10.79 23.64 13.49
N GLU A 289 11.10 23.84 12.20
CA GLU A 289 12.35 23.43 11.57
C GLU A 289 13.04 24.61 10.86
N PRO A 290 13.48 25.65 11.60
CA PRO A 290 14.01 26.88 11.00
C PRO A 290 15.31 26.69 10.20
N ASN A 291 16.02 25.59 10.45
CA ASN A 291 17.29 25.24 9.78
C ASN A 291 17.11 24.18 8.68
N ASN A 292 15.89 23.94 8.19
CA ASN A 292 15.63 23.02 7.08
C ASN A 292 15.64 23.78 5.75
N ALA A 293 16.74 23.65 4.99
CA ALA A 293 16.92 24.33 3.70
C ALA A 293 15.79 24.03 2.70
N ASN A 294 15.29 22.78 2.66
CA ASN A 294 14.27 22.38 1.71
C ASN A 294 12.94 23.10 1.94
N ILE A 295 12.59 23.38 3.20
CA ILE A 295 11.34 24.09 3.51
C ILE A 295 11.43 25.55 3.10
N TRP A 296 12.60 26.19 3.30
CA TRP A 296 12.86 27.54 2.80
C TRP A 296 12.86 27.58 1.27
N ALA A 297 13.42 26.56 0.59
CA ALA A 297 13.35 26.44 -0.87
C ALA A 297 11.90 26.33 -1.36
N MET A 298 11.06 25.50 -0.71
CA MET A 298 9.63 25.38 -1.01
C MET A 298 8.89 26.72 -0.86
N LYS A 299 9.17 27.46 0.19
CA LYS A 299 8.62 28.80 0.41
C LYS A 299 9.01 29.74 -0.73
N GLY A 300 10.29 29.82 -1.01
CA GLY A 300 10.80 30.71 -2.06
C GLY A 300 10.30 30.33 -3.45
N GLN A 301 10.16 29.03 -3.77
CA GLN A 301 9.58 28.59 -5.03
C GLN A 301 8.10 28.98 -5.13
N ASN A 302 7.33 28.86 -4.06
CA ASN A 302 5.93 29.28 -4.03
C ASN A 302 5.79 30.80 -4.26
N GLU A 303 6.62 31.59 -3.56
CA GLU A 303 6.67 33.06 -3.70
C GLU A 303 7.11 33.49 -5.12
N MET A 304 8.09 32.77 -5.69
CA MET A 304 8.54 32.96 -7.08
C MET A 304 7.41 32.71 -8.09
N ASN A 305 6.67 31.62 -7.94
CA ASN A 305 5.54 31.27 -8.81
C ASN A 305 4.40 32.32 -8.71
N ALA A 306 4.26 32.94 -7.54
CA ALA A 306 3.30 34.03 -7.30
C ALA A 306 3.82 35.42 -7.78
N GLY A 307 5.05 35.50 -8.32
CA GLY A 307 5.65 36.77 -8.75
C GLY A 307 6.08 37.68 -7.60
N LYS A 308 6.12 37.17 -6.37
CA LYS A 308 6.55 37.89 -5.15
C LYS A 308 8.08 37.85 -5.05
N TRP A 309 8.75 38.57 -5.98
CA TRP A 309 10.18 38.45 -6.19
C TRP A 309 11.03 38.77 -4.95
N ASP A 310 10.65 39.78 -4.16
CA ASP A 310 11.40 40.17 -2.94
C ASP A 310 11.35 39.06 -1.87
N ASP A 311 10.15 38.51 -1.64
CA ASP A 311 9.95 37.44 -0.69
C ASP A 311 10.67 36.17 -1.15
N ALA A 312 10.55 35.83 -2.45
CA ALA A 312 11.23 34.68 -3.04
C ALA A 312 12.76 34.76 -2.88
N ILE A 313 13.35 35.92 -3.20
CA ILE A 313 14.79 36.14 -3.03
C ILE A 313 15.18 35.96 -1.55
N ALA A 314 14.44 36.52 -0.62
CA ALA A 314 14.75 36.39 0.81
C ALA A 314 14.67 34.92 1.28
N SER A 315 13.62 34.20 0.90
CA SER A 315 13.44 32.79 1.26
C SER A 315 14.49 31.87 0.62
N LEU A 316 14.80 32.07 -0.67
CA LEU A 316 15.81 31.28 -1.38
C LEU A 316 17.24 31.58 -0.88
N LYS A 317 17.55 32.83 -0.56
CA LYS A 317 18.83 33.17 0.13
C LYS A 317 18.96 32.39 1.43
N LYS A 318 17.89 32.36 2.24
CA LYS A 318 17.91 31.61 3.48
C LYS A 318 18.15 30.12 3.27
N SER A 319 17.55 29.53 2.21
CA SER A 319 17.81 28.14 1.85
C SER A 319 19.27 27.87 1.50
N VAL A 320 19.89 28.69 0.63
CA VAL A 320 21.29 28.48 0.20
C VAL A 320 22.32 28.84 1.30
N GLU A 321 21.94 29.65 2.28
CA GLU A 321 22.75 29.88 3.49
C GLU A 321 22.82 28.63 4.38
N ILE A 322 21.74 27.80 4.40
CA ILE A 322 21.67 26.58 5.20
C ILE A 322 22.31 25.42 4.46
N ASP A 323 22.05 25.29 3.15
CA ASP A 323 22.61 24.25 2.29
C ASP A 323 23.03 24.84 0.94
N ASP A 324 24.34 24.95 0.71
CA ASP A 324 24.95 25.55 -0.46
C ASP A 324 25.22 24.57 -1.62
N LYS A 325 24.61 23.36 -1.59
CA LYS A 325 24.86 22.28 -2.57
C LYS A 325 23.74 22.06 -3.56
N GLN A 326 22.62 22.76 -3.43
CA GLN A 326 21.43 22.55 -4.24
C GLN A 326 21.43 23.46 -5.51
N ALA A 327 21.89 22.97 -6.65
CA ALA A 327 21.95 23.72 -7.90
C ALA A 327 20.59 24.33 -8.30
N ILE A 328 19.50 23.61 -8.08
CA ILE A 328 18.13 24.06 -8.40
C ILE A 328 17.72 25.31 -7.60
N VAL A 329 18.11 25.41 -6.32
CA VAL A 329 17.78 26.54 -5.45
C VAL A 329 18.55 27.78 -5.90
N PHE A 330 19.82 27.65 -6.22
CA PHE A 330 20.62 28.72 -6.78
C PHE A 330 20.06 29.22 -8.12
N THR A 331 19.53 28.30 -8.95
CA THR A 331 18.87 28.65 -10.21
C THR A 331 17.59 29.45 -9.98
N TYR A 332 16.74 29.04 -9.02
CA TYR A 332 15.52 29.79 -8.67
C TYR A 332 15.84 31.16 -8.07
N LEU A 333 16.88 31.25 -7.25
CA LEU A 333 17.35 32.52 -6.71
C LEU A 333 17.80 33.50 -7.80
N GLY A 334 18.65 33.05 -8.71
CA GLY A 334 19.10 33.86 -9.85
C GLY A 334 17.95 34.25 -10.79
N TYR A 335 17.03 33.32 -11.09
CA TYR A 335 15.84 33.61 -11.88
C TYR A 335 14.95 34.67 -11.21
N SER A 336 14.71 34.57 -9.89
CA SER A 336 13.92 35.54 -9.14
C SER A 336 14.58 36.92 -9.16
N MET A 337 15.89 36.98 -9.03
CA MET A 337 16.65 38.23 -9.12
C MET A 337 16.59 38.86 -10.52
N ASN A 338 16.73 38.08 -11.58
CA ASN A 338 16.59 38.56 -12.96
C ASN A 338 15.20 39.13 -13.20
N SER A 339 14.17 38.42 -12.75
CA SER A 339 12.77 38.85 -12.87
C SER A 339 12.50 40.14 -12.11
N LYS A 340 13.05 40.27 -10.90
CA LYS A 340 12.98 41.51 -10.14
C LYS A 340 13.75 42.65 -10.84
N ALA A 341 14.97 42.40 -11.36
CA ALA A 341 15.78 43.40 -12.03
C ALA A 341 15.00 44.04 -13.19
N ALA A 342 14.23 43.25 -13.94
CA ALA A 342 13.39 43.74 -15.03
C ALA A 342 12.27 44.71 -14.59
N THR A 343 11.93 44.76 -13.31
CA THR A 343 10.91 45.67 -12.73
C THR A 343 11.49 46.94 -12.12
N LEU A 344 12.81 47.04 -11.97
CA LEU A 344 13.47 48.16 -11.34
C LEU A 344 13.51 49.37 -12.29
N ALA A 345 13.43 50.56 -11.72
CA ALA A 345 13.29 51.82 -12.49
C ALA A 345 14.61 52.32 -13.09
N THR A 346 15.74 52.00 -12.48
CA THR A 346 17.04 52.55 -12.92
C THR A 346 17.99 51.46 -13.44
N ALA A 347 18.74 51.77 -14.50
CA ALA A 347 19.74 50.89 -15.04
C ALA A 347 20.84 50.50 -14.02
N ALA A 348 21.14 51.40 -13.08
CA ALA A 348 22.12 51.15 -12.04
C ALA A 348 21.65 50.04 -11.08
N GLU A 349 20.40 50.13 -10.60
CA GLU A 349 19.80 49.12 -9.72
C GLU A 349 19.64 47.78 -10.44
N GLN A 350 19.17 47.81 -11.68
CA GLN A 350 19.08 46.61 -12.54
C GLN A 350 20.42 45.89 -12.63
N LYS A 351 21.49 46.65 -13.01
CA LYS A 351 22.85 46.13 -13.16
C LYS A 351 23.40 45.57 -11.83
N ALA A 352 23.17 46.23 -10.72
CA ALA A 352 23.63 45.77 -9.40
C ALA A 352 23.01 44.43 -9.05
N LEU A 353 21.70 44.26 -9.24
CA LEU A 353 20.98 43.02 -8.95
C LEU A 353 21.37 41.88 -9.92
N LEU A 354 21.58 42.18 -11.21
CA LEU A 354 22.04 41.19 -12.18
C LEU A 354 23.48 40.72 -11.91
N VAL A 355 24.37 41.56 -11.41
CA VAL A 355 25.72 41.14 -11.00
C VAL A 355 25.67 40.17 -9.82
N GLU A 356 24.78 40.42 -8.85
CA GLU A 356 24.59 39.51 -7.74
C GLU A 356 23.96 38.19 -8.21
N SER A 357 22.92 38.24 -9.08
CA SER A 357 22.28 37.06 -9.71
C SER A 357 23.30 36.20 -10.45
N LEU A 358 24.22 36.84 -11.20
CA LEU A 358 25.27 36.13 -11.94
C LEU A 358 26.10 35.23 -11.02
N GLY A 359 26.48 35.71 -9.83
CA GLY A 359 27.25 34.93 -8.87
C GLY A 359 26.52 33.65 -8.44
N TYR A 360 25.20 33.72 -8.20
CA TYR A 360 24.40 32.57 -7.83
C TYR A 360 24.19 31.60 -9.02
N LEU A 361 23.99 32.10 -10.20
CA LEU A 361 23.82 31.27 -11.39
C LEU A 361 25.09 30.53 -11.80
N GLU A 362 26.27 31.18 -11.66
CA GLU A 362 27.56 30.51 -11.86
C GLU A 362 27.81 29.44 -10.80
N LYS A 363 27.36 29.65 -9.55
CA LYS A 363 27.38 28.61 -8.52
C LYS A 363 26.48 27.43 -8.92
N ALA A 364 25.26 27.69 -9.41
CA ALA A 364 24.36 26.64 -9.95
C ALA A 364 25.04 25.84 -11.04
N ARG A 365 25.66 26.52 -12.02
CA ARG A 365 26.42 25.89 -13.11
C ARG A 365 27.55 25.01 -12.58
N SER A 366 28.27 25.48 -11.58
CA SER A 366 29.39 24.72 -10.98
C SER A 366 28.94 23.47 -10.25
N LEU A 367 27.73 23.47 -9.65
CA LEU A 367 27.16 22.35 -8.90
C LEU A 367 26.56 21.29 -9.82
N ASP A 368 25.98 21.71 -10.96
CA ASP A 368 25.32 20.83 -11.92
C ASP A 368 25.70 21.20 -13.36
N PRO A 369 26.96 20.96 -13.79
CA PRO A 369 27.45 21.40 -15.10
C PRO A 369 26.70 20.72 -16.27
N ASP A 370 26.19 19.53 -16.06
CA ASP A 370 25.46 18.75 -17.07
C ASP A 370 23.97 19.10 -17.13
N ARG A 371 23.46 19.95 -16.27
CA ARG A 371 22.03 20.36 -16.17
C ARG A 371 21.08 19.19 -15.94
N LYS A 372 21.49 18.23 -15.11
CA LYS A 372 20.69 17.06 -14.78
C LYS A 372 19.58 17.38 -13.74
N GLU A 373 19.86 18.34 -12.85
CA GLU A 373 18.99 18.73 -11.75
C GLU A 373 18.39 20.12 -11.92
N ALA A 374 19.11 21.04 -12.61
CA ALA A 374 18.74 22.44 -12.68
C ALA A 374 18.97 23.04 -14.08
N ASN A 375 17.95 23.70 -14.62
CA ASN A 375 18.07 24.40 -15.90
C ASN A 375 18.56 25.86 -15.69
N TRP A 376 19.80 26.00 -15.24
CA TRP A 376 20.44 27.28 -15.00
C TRP A 376 20.82 28.03 -16.27
N SER A 377 20.87 27.38 -17.44
CA SER A 377 21.40 27.97 -18.67
C SER A 377 20.60 29.18 -19.13
N TYR A 378 19.28 29.13 -19.10
CA TYR A 378 18.45 30.25 -19.55
C TYR A 378 18.57 31.50 -18.66
N PRO A 379 18.39 31.45 -17.34
CA PRO A 379 18.60 32.63 -16.51
C PRO A 379 20.07 33.14 -16.55
N LEU A 380 21.05 32.27 -16.71
CA LEU A 380 22.44 32.68 -16.87
C LEU A 380 22.67 33.40 -18.21
N TYR A 381 22.06 32.91 -19.32
CA TYR A 381 22.03 33.62 -20.61
C TYR A 381 21.45 35.03 -20.45
N GLN A 382 20.33 35.18 -19.74
CA GLN A 382 19.71 36.48 -19.51
C GLN A 382 20.67 37.45 -18.77
N CYS A 383 21.39 36.98 -17.74
CA CYS A 383 22.38 37.78 -17.06
C CYS A 383 23.50 38.24 -17.99
N TYR A 384 24.13 37.34 -18.70
CA TYR A 384 25.23 37.69 -19.60
C TYR A 384 24.78 38.63 -20.71
N TYR A 385 23.63 38.36 -21.34
CA TYR A 385 23.08 39.24 -22.37
C TYR A 385 22.84 40.66 -21.84
N SER A 386 22.22 40.78 -20.63
CA SER A 386 21.91 42.09 -20.07
C SER A 386 23.12 42.86 -19.57
N LEU A 387 24.14 42.15 -19.09
CA LEU A 387 25.36 42.78 -18.53
C LEU A 387 26.42 43.11 -19.60
N TYR A 388 26.55 42.24 -20.62
CA TYR A 388 27.70 42.30 -21.56
C TYR A 388 27.30 42.37 -23.04
N GLY A 389 26.01 42.17 -23.36
CA GLY A 389 25.51 42.25 -24.72
C GLY A 389 25.62 40.94 -25.50
N ALA A 390 25.04 40.94 -26.70
CA ALA A 390 24.94 39.74 -27.56
C ALA A 390 26.28 39.24 -28.07
N ASP A 391 27.27 40.14 -28.25
CA ASP A 391 28.57 39.79 -28.85
C ASP A 391 29.58 39.20 -27.85
N ASP A 392 29.30 39.24 -26.56
CA ASP A 392 30.16 38.65 -25.54
C ASP A 392 30.25 37.12 -25.71
N SER A 393 31.46 36.58 -25.55
CA SER A 393 31.70 35.14 -25.75
C SER A 393 30.89 34.26 -24.80
N ARG A 394 30.66 34.71 -23.54
CA ARG A 394 29.87 34.00 -22.52
C ARG A 394 28.38 33.99 -22.89
N THR A 395 27.89 35.10 -23.46
CA THR A 395 26.52 35.18 -23.98
C THR A 395 26.30 34.17 -25.10
N LYS A 396 27.27 34.12 -26.08
CA LYS A 396 27.22 33.19 -27.22
C LYS A 396 27.30 31.72 -26.75
N GLU A 397 28.13 31.43 -25.77
CA GLU A 397 28.20 30.08 -25.15
C GLU A 397 26.85 29.67 -24.55
N MET A 398 26.22 30.53 -23.77
CA MET A 398 24.92 30.22 -23.16
C MET A 398 23.79 30.18 -24.21
N GLU A 399 23.84 31.04 -25.21
CA GLU A 399 22.88 31.00 -26.33
C GLU A 399 22.86 29.63 -27.04
N ALA A 400 24.03 29.01 -27.18
CA ALA A 400 24.14 27.67 -27.79
C ALA A 400 23.53 26.58 -26.90
N LEU A 401 23.43 26.80 -25.58
CA LEU A 401 22.84 25.82 -24.61
C LEU A 401 21.34 25.99 -24.45
N VAL A 402 20.75 27.12 -24.81
CA VAL A 402 19.31 27.41 -24.66
C VAL A 402 18.50 27.27 -25.95
N LYS A 403 19.20 27.18 -27.11
CA LYS A 403 18.60 26.83 -28.40
C LYS A 403 18.41 25.33 -28.56
#